data_13fe916ef4c794fd27f4491fa43d7d72
#
_entry.id   13fe916ef4c794fd27f4491fa43d7d72
#
_cell.length_a   1.000
_cell.length_b   1.000
_cell.length_c   1.000
_cell.angle_alpha   90.00
_cell.angle_beta   90.00
_cell.angle_gamma   90.00
#
_symmetry.space_group_name_H-M   'P 1'
#
loop_
_entity.id
_entity.type
_entity.pdbx_description
1 polymer ?
#
loop_
_entity_poly.entity_id
_entity_poly.type
_entity_poly.pdbx_seq_one_letter_code
_entity_poly.pdbx_strand_id
1 'polypeptide(L)' 'MASIRVRPDTGLLFFDFRVGNRRFREQTRLRDTPANRKVMGKVCDRLEEQIALG' A
#
# COMPACT_ATOMS: atom_id res chain seq x y z
N MET A 1 3.75 6.56 -7.32
CA MET A 1 2.34 6.34 -6.92
C MET A 1 2.23 5.10 -6.06
N ALA A 2 1.46 5.17 -5.01
CA ALA A 2 1.21 4.02 -4.13
C ALA A 2 -0.17 3.44 -4.41
N SER A 3 -0.26 2.12 -4.42
CA SER A 3 -1.51 1.40 -4.64
C SER A 3 -1.71 0.37 -3.55
N ILE A 4 -2.97 0.02 -3.30
CA ILE A 4 -3.33 -1.05 -2.39
C ILE A 4 -3.82 -2.22 -3.24
N ARG A 5 -3.24 -3.39 -3.01
CA ARG A 5 -3.60 -4.60 -3.74
C ARG A 5 -3.87 -5.74 -2.76
N VAL A 6 -4.55 -6.76 -3.24
CA VAL A 6 -4.86 -7.95 -2.46
C VAL A 6 -4.15 -9.15 -3.08
N ARG A 7 -3.56 -9.99 -2.24
CA ARG A 7 -2.95 -11.24 -2.68
C ARG A 7 -4.05 -12.30 -2.87
N PRO A 8 -4.18 -12.90 -4.05
CA PRO A 8 -5.25 -13.86 -4.30
C PRO A 8 -5.06 -15.17 -3.52
N ASP A 9 -3.83 -15.50 -3.15
CA ASP A 9 -3.53 -16.75 -2.42
C ASP A 9 -3.86 -16.67 -0.93
N THR A 10 -3.72 -15.50 -0.31
CA THR A 10 -3.92 -15.32 1.13
C THR A 10 -5.10 -14.42 1.47
N GLY A 11 -5.56 -13.59 0.53
CA GLY A 11 -6.57 -12.58 0.77
C GLY A 11 -6.08 -11.40 1.60
N LEU A 12 -4.77 -11.28 1.80
CA LEU A 12 -4.17 -10.19 2.57
C LEU A 12 -3.82 -9.02 1.67
N LEU A 13 -3.94 -7.81 2.22
CA LEU A 13 -3.61 -6.59 1.51
C LEU A 13 -2.11 -6.32 1.53
N PHE A 14 -1.62 -5.67 0.49
CA PHE A 14 -0.24 -5.21 0.43
C PHE A 14 -0.15 -3.86 -0.28
N PHE A 15 0.90 -3.11 0.04
CA PHE A 15 1.20 -1.85 -0.64
C PHE A 15 2.10 -2.13 -1.84
N ASP A 16 1.81 -1.46 -2.94
CA ASP A 16 2.65 -1.49 -4.14
C ASP A 16 2.95 -0.03 -4.50
N PHE A 17 4.20 0.36 -4.38
CA PHE A 17 4.59 1.75 -4.65
C PHE A 17 5.92 1.82 -5.39
N ARG A 18 6.12 2.93 -6.09
CA ARG A 18 7.33 3.15 -6.88
C ARG A 18 7.99 4.46 -6.44
N VAL A 19 9.31 4.39 -6.23
CA VAL A 19 10.14 5.54 -5.94
C VAL A 19 11.26 5.59 -6.98
N GLY A 20 11.24 6.63 -7.82
CA GLY A 20 12.17 6.69 -8.95
C GLY A 20 11.97 5.51 -9.89
N ASN A 21 13.05 4.74 -10.11
CA ASN A 21 13.00 3.54 -10.94
C ASN A 21 12.79 2.25 -10.16
N ARG A 22 12.58 2.34 -8.84
CA ARG A 22 12.44 1.18 -7.99
C ARG A 22 10.99 0.94 -7.64
N ARG A 23 10.58 -0.32 -7.67
CA ARG A 23 9.27 -0.77 -7.26
C ARG A 23 9.39 -1.48 -5.91
N PHE A 24 8.52 -1.09 -4.97
CA PHE A 24 8.48 -1.65 -3.63
C PHE A 24 7.14 -2.29 -3.35
N ARG A 25 7.16 -3.40 -2.63
CA ARG A 25 5.97 -4.09 -2.16
C ARG A 25 6.10 -4.34 -0.67
N GLU A 26 5.13 -3.82 0.09
CA GLU A 26 5.07 -3.99 1.54
C GLU A 26 3.90 -4.90 1.88
N GLN A 27 4.17 -6.06 2.43
CA GLN A 27 3.15 -6.99 2.84
C GLN A 27 2.54 -6.59 4.18
N THR A 28 1.23 -6.80 4.33
CA THR A 28 0.54 -6.58 5.61
C THR A 28 -0.15 -7.86 6.04
N ARG A 29 -0.67 -7.87 7.26
CA ARG A 29 -1.49 -8.97 7.77
C ARG A 29 -2.97 -8.61 7.79
N LEU A 30 -3.35 -7.54 7.09
CA LEU A 30 -4.72 -7.06 7.05
C LEU A 30 -5.48 -7.74 5.93
N ARG A 31 -6.68 -8.23 6.24
CA ARG A 31 -7.56 -8.83 5.25
C ARG A 31 -8.21 -7.74 4.39
N ASP A 32 -8.66 -8.14 3.21
CA ASP A 32 -9.35 -7.24 2.29
C ASP A 32 -10.77 -6.93 2.79
N THR A 33 -10.88 -5.93 3.67
CA THR A 33 -12.15 -5.41 4.15
C THR A 33 -12.22 -3.91 3.90
N PRO A 34 -13.43 -3.32 3.81
CA PRO A 34 -13.54 -1.88 3.61
C PRO A 34 -12.84 -1.07 4.71
N ALA A 35 -12.94 -1.52 5.96
CA ALA A 35 -12.29 -0.86 7.09
C ALA A 35 -10.76 -0.88 6.95
N ASN A 36 -10.20 -2.04 6.60
CA ASN A 36 -8.75 -2.17 6.42
C ASN A 36 -8.25 -1.38 5.21
N ARG A 37 -8.99 -1.36 4.12
CA ARG A 37 -8.65 -0.54 2.96
C ARG A 37 -8.62 0.95 3.30
N LYS A 38 -9.53 1.40 4.14
CA LYS A 38 -9.57 2.79 4.60
C LYS A 38 -8.32 3.14 5.41
N VAL A 39 -7.92 2.26 6.32
CA VAL A 39 -6.69 2.44 7.12
C VAL A 39 -5.47 2.47 6.21
N MET A 40 -5.37 1.53 5.29
CA MET A 40 -4.25 1.47 4.35
C MET A 40 -4.21 2.68 3.42
N GLY A 41 -5.37 3.22 3.03
CA GLY A 41 -5.45 4.43 2.23
C GLY A 41 -4.79 5.62 2.92
N LYS A 42 -4.98 5.77 4.22
CA LYS A 42 -4.32 6.82 5.01
C LYS A 42 -2.81 6.64 5.04
N VAL A 43 -2.34 5.41 5.16
CA VAL A 43 -0.91 5.12 5.12
C VAL A 43 -0.32 5.40 3.73
N CYS A 44 -1.05 5.05 2.68
CA CYS A 44 -0.65 5.38 1.30
C CYS A 44 -0.48 6.88 1.10
N ASP A 45 -1.41 7.69 1.61
CA ASP A 45 -1.34 9.15 1.51
C ASP A 45 -0.07 9.68 2.18
N ARG A 46 0.28 9.14 3.34
CA ARG A 46 1.53 9.51 4.04
C ARG A 46 2.77 9.11 3.24
N LEU A 47 2.77 7.93 2.66
CA LEU A 47 3.88 7.46 1.83
C LEU A 47 4.07 8.37 0.61
N GLU A 48 3.00 8.76 -0.05
CA GLU A 48 3.06 9.66 -1.19
C GLU A 48 3.59 11.04 -0.80
N GLU A 49 3.19 11.58 0.35
CA GLU A 49 3.73 12.82 0.87
C GLU A 49 5.24 12.73 1.09
N GLN A 50 5.71 11.66 1.73
CA GLN A 50 7.13 11.47 1.99
C GLN A 50 7.94 11.34 0.71
N ILE A 51 7.41 10.64 -0.29
CA ILE A 51 8.05 10.51 -1.60
C ILE A 51 8.14 11.87 -2.29
N ALA A 52 7.09 12.67 -2.22
CA ALA A 52 7.06 13.99 -2.85
C ALA A 52 8.02 14.97 -2.18
N LEU A 53 8.22 14.84 -0.86
CA LEU A 53 9.12 15.71 -0.08
C LEU A 53 10.58 15.25 -0.15
N GLY A 54 10.79 13.99 -0.38
CA GLY A 54 12.11 13.37 -0.41
C GLY A 54 12.75 13.36 -1.74
#